data_f9921d399bdfa4083c2abf216fe02a85
#
_entry.id   f9921d399bdfa4083c2abf216fe02a85
#
_cell.length_a   1.000
_cell.length_b   1.000
_cell.length_c   1.000
_cell.angle_alpha   90.00
_cell.angle_beta   90.00
_cell.angle_gamma   90.00
#
_symmetry.space_group_name_H-M   'P 1'
#
loop_
_entity.id
_entity.type
_entity.pdbx_description
1 polymer ?
#
loop_
_entity_poly.entity_id
_entity_poly.type
_entity_poly.pdbx_seq_one_letter_code
_entity_poly.pdbx_strand_id
1 'polypeptide(L)'
;MASSGPGTGDVGGGMADILQALKVIQENQRKIATEFESFSHRLDSLAPAVNSPTLTEKTSPENSLPVEPALPQAALATSSKETPSAKAQAEKSGFSSRIILTTYPKQIGINPIPLTWGAPGPERGPVVVSRSSSTIRKRNAIGAHGGSYSIYFALALASKQLNANHRPDFTNTEPAVNIGPFPQWADRKKIVAMDPWGHLAPWLYADTMQKENVDIRPTIAITKAHMKLPELEESVRQGRLVPDGKVCLNEAGELAVTKFAVEPVWYLPGVAERFDIDEGVLRRSLFEHTGGSYPELITRGDIKVFLPPIGGLTVYCFGDPAKMSNEKVRLSLRIHDECNGSDVFGSDICTCRPYLIFGIEEAVKEAQNGGSGVVIYFRKEGRALGEVTKYRKVEPVPIVYNARKRGEDRASDYFKRTENIAGVKDMRFQALMPDILHWLGIKKIDRMLSMSNMKHDAIVGQGIPIHERVELPEELIPADSRVEIDAKITAGYFTTGHRMTESELQAVQGRMWEE
;
A
#
# COMPACT_ATOMS: atom_id res chain seq x y z
N MET A 1 32.63 47.02 40.27
CA MET A 1 33.84 46.23 40.27
C MET A 1 33.61 44.94 39.52
N ALA A 2 34.43 44.71 38.52
CA ALA A 2 34.69 43.51 37.76
C ALA A 2 33.55 42.82 37.02
N SER A 3 33.47 43.11 35.73
CA SER A 3 32.90 42.35 34.64
C SER A 3 33.80 41.15 34.33
N SER A 4 33.25 39.95 34.21
CA SER A 4 33.92 38.80 33.56
C SER A 4 33.19 38.49 32.25
N GLY A 5 33.90 38.67 31.13
CA GLY A 5 33.44 38.39 29.79
C GLY A 5 33.39 36.87 29.45
N PRO A 6 32.71 36.48 28.38
CA PRO A 6 32.57 35.08 27.98
C PRO A 6 33.83 34.57 27.29
N GLY A 7 34.22 33.36 27.69
CA GLY A 7 35.35 32.64 27.12
C GLY A 7 35.10 32.22 25.67
N THR A 8 36.12 32.41 24.85
CA THR A 8 36.23 31.93 23.48
C THR A 8 36.36 30.40 23.48
N GLY A 9 35.28 29.69 23.08
CA GLY A 9 35.32 28.25 22.89
C GLY A 9 36.18 27.86 21.69
N ASP A 10 36.98 26.86 21.89
CA ASP A 10 37.94 26.26 20.99
C ASP A 10 37.26 25.69 19.73
N VAL A 11 37.36 26.39 18.62
CA VAL A 11 36.83 25.98 17.29
C VAL A 11 37.79 25.04 16.55
N GLY A 12 38.99 24.79 17.12
CA GLY A 12 40.04 23.97 16.49
C GLY A 12 39.84 22.45 16.61
N GLY A 13 39.16 21.96 17.64
CA GLY A 13 38.96 20.53 17.89
C GLY A 13 38.01 19.87 16.89
N GLY A 14 36.90 20.53 16.56
CA GLY A 14 35.89 19.96 15.69
C GLY A 14 36.31 19.73 14.24
N MET A 15 37.22 20.54 13.71
CA MET A 15 37.73 20.39 12.34
C MET A 15 38.66 19.20 12.19
N ALA A 16 39.49 18.94 13.21
CA ALA A 16 40.37 17.78 13.24
C ALA A 16 39.61 16.47 13.33
N ASP A 17 38.55 16.42 14.13
CA ASP A 17 37.67 15.24 14.25
C ASP A 17 36.92 14.96 12.96
N ILE A 18 36.43 15.98 12.26
CA ILE A 18 35.79 15.84 10.96
C ILE A 18 36.77 15.30 9.92
N LEU A 19 38.00 15.81 9.86
CA LEU A 19 39.04 15.33 8.96
C LEU A 19 39.42 13.88 9.25
N GLN A 20 39.47 13.49 10.51
CA GLN A 20 39.74 12.13 10.94
C GLN A 20 38.60 11.18 10.52
N ALA A 21 37.34 11.59 10.72
CA ALA A 21 36.18 10.84 10.29
C ALA A 21 36.13 10.65 8.75
N LEU A 22 36.46 11.70 8.00
CA LEU A 22 36.55 11.63 6.54
C LEU A 22 37.63 10.67 6.05
N LYS A 23 38.81 10.62 6.73
CA LYS A 23 39.87 9.65 6.41
C LYS A 23 39.39 8.20 6.65
N VAL A 24 38.70 7.95 7.76
CA VAL A 24 38.16 6.62 8.06
C VAL A 24 37.11 6.20 7.03
N ILE A 25 36.25 7.12 6.60
CA ILE A 25 35.28 6.86 5.57
C ILE A 25 35.96 6.52 4.23
N GLN A 26 36.97 7.28 3.84
CA GLN A 26 37.72 7.02 2.60
C GLN A 26 38.44 5.65 2.65
N GLU A 27 38.99 5.30 3.78
CA GLU A 27 39.66 3.99 3.94
C GLU A 27 38.69 2.82 3.89
N ASN A 28 37.52 2.97 4.52
CA ASN A 28 36.45 1.98 4.41
C ASN A 28 35.91 1.83 2.98
N GLN A 29 35.75 2.94 2.27
CA GLN A 29 35.35 2.91 0.85
C GLN A 29 36.38 2.17 -0.02
N ARG A 30 37.68 2.35 0.21
CA ARG A 30 38.74 1.60 -0.49
C ARG A 30 38.67 0.11 -0.18
N LYS A 31 38.50 -0.29 1.08
CA LYS A 31 38.34 -1.69 1.48
C LYS A 31 37.15 -2.36 0.79
N ILE A 32 36.00 -1.69 0.79
CA ILE A 32 34.78 -2.18 0.11
C ILE A 32 35.02 -2.32 -1.39
N ALA A 33 35.70 -1.39 -2.04
CA ALA A 33 36.03 -1.48 -3.46
C ALA A 33 36.91 -2.69 -3.77
N THR A 34 37.94 -2.93 -2.96
CA THR A 34 38.86 -4.07 -3.13
C THR A 34 38.17 -5.42 -2.89
N GLU A 35 37.31 -5.50 -1.89
CA GLU A 35 36.51 -6.71 -1.63
C GLU A 35 35.52 -6.99 -2.77
N PHE A 36 34.94 -5.94 -3.35
CA PHE A 36 34.03 -6.06 -4.48
C PHE A 36 34.74 -6.51 -5.77
N GLU A 37 35.95 -6.01 -6.03
CA GLU A 37 36.78 -6.48 -7.14
C GLU A 37 37.16 -7.97 -6.96
N SER A 38 37.57 -8.35 -5.76
CA SER A 38 37.86 -9.75 -5.42
C SER A 38 36.64 -10.66 -5.60
N PHE A 39 35.47 -10.21 -5.19
CA PHE A 39 34.21 -10.93 -5.37
C PHE A 39 33.82 -11.06 -6.84
N SER A 40 34.02 -10.01 -7.65
CA SER A 40 33.79 -10.02 -9.09
C SER A 40 34.67 -11.04 -9.81
N HIS A 41 35.98 -11.08 -9.49
CA HIS A 41 36.90 -12.07 -10.02
C HIS A 41 36.53 -13.52 -9.63
N ARG A 42 36.01 -13.72 -8.44
CA ARG A 42 35.53 -15.04 -7.98
C ARG A 42 34.25 -15.46 -8.72
N LEU A 43 33.36 -14.54 -9.04
CA LEU A 43 32.17 -14.82 -9.87
C LEU A 43 32.54 -15.17 -11.31
N ASP A 44 33.49 -14.46 -11.90
CA ASP A 44 33.96 -14.74 -13.26
C ASP A 44 34.65 -16.12 -13.36
N SER A 45 35.32 -16.54 -12.29
CA SER A 45 35.95 -17.87 -12.22
C SER A 45 34.96 -19.02 -11.98
N LEU A 46 33.73 -18.73 -11.57
CA LEU A 46 32.68 -19.74 -11.33
C LEU A 46 31.72 -19.92 -12.52
N ALA A 47 31.91 -19.18 -13.62
CA ALA A 47 31.10 -19.35 -14.82
C ALA A 47 31.55 -20.59 -15.58
N PRO A 48 30.78 -21.69 -15.62
CA PRO A 48 31.14 -22.85 -16.38
C PRO A 48 30.97 -22.57 -17.87
N ALA A 49 31.96 -23.00 -18.67
CA ALA A 49 31.85 -23.06 -20.12
C ALA A 49 30.71 -24.02 -20.51
N VAL A 50 29.61 -23.48 -20.96
CA VAL A 50 28.49 -24.28 -21.47
C VAL A 50 28.80 -24.69 -22.89
N ASN A 51 29.36 -25.88 -23.05
CA ASN A 51 29.38 -26.62 -24.33
C ASN A 51 27.97 -27.18 -24.56
N SER A 52 27.35 -26.78 -25.67
CA SER A 52 26.07 -27.30 -26.15
C SER A 52 26.20 -28.76 -26.58
N PRO A 53 25.32 -29.66 -26.11
CA PRO A 53 25.16 -30.96 -26.77
C PRO A 53 24.09 -30.85 -27.86
N THR A 54 24.47 -31.19 -29.05
CA THR A 54 23.64 -31.56 -30.20
C THR A 54 22.74 -32.75 -29.84
N LEU A 55 21.43 -32.55 -29.89
CA LEU A 55 20.46 -33.65 -29.80
C LEU A 55 20.01 -34.05 -31.20
N THR A 56 20.31 -35.30 -31.51
CA THR A 56 19.88 -36.06 -32.69
C THR A 56 18.37 -36.36 -32.62
N GLU A 57 17.70 -36.15 -33.75
CA GLU A 57 16.33 -36.53 -34.06
C GLU A 57 16.07 -38.02 -33.86
N LYS A 58 14.91 -38.36 -33.32
CA LYS A 58 14.22 -39.62 -33.58
C LYS A 58 12.76 -39.36 -33.95
N THR A 59 12.43 -39.94 -35.11
CA THR A 59 11.20 -39.85 -35.89
C THR A 59 10.04 -40.66 -35.33
N SER A 60 8.84 -40.14 -35.54
CA SER A 60 7.58 -40.69 -36.09
C SER A 60 6.53 -41.30 -35.13
N PRO A 61 5.22 -41.43 -35.51
CA PRO A 61 4.54 -40.95 -36.72
C PRO A 61 3.12 -40.26 -36.51
N GLU A 62 2.76 -39.52 -37.53
CA GLU A 62 1.46 -39.22 -38.18
C GLU A 62 0.11 -39.34 -37.44
N ASN A 63 -0.66 -38.24 -37.47
CA ASN A 63 -2.01 -38.31 -38.03
C ASN A 63 -2.47 -36.93 -38.58
N SER A 64 -3.01 -37.02 -39.78
CA SER A 64 -3.27 -35.99 -40.76
C SER A 64 -4.68 -35.36 -40.67
N LEU A 65 -4.80 -34.12 -41.14
CA LEU A 65 -5.74 -33.45 -42.08
C LEU A 65 -6.57 -32.30 -41.50
N PRO A 66 -7.01 -31.36 -42.33
CA PRO A 66 -6.54 -30.78 -43.58
C PRO A 66 -6.38 -29.24 -43.64
N VAL A 67 -5.80 -28.83 -44.73
CA VAL A 67 -5.37 -27.55 -45.28
C VAL A 67 -6.55 -26.74 -45.87
N GLU A 68 -6.51 -25.41 -45.81
CA GLU A 68 -6.38 -24.35 -46.81
C GLU A 68 -7.29 -23.15 -46.60
N PRO A 69 -7.09 -21.98 -47.21
CA PRO A 69 -6.05 -21.52 -48.14
C PRO A 69 -5.38 -20.16 -47.87
N ALA A 70 -4.25 -19.96 -48.50
CA ALA A 70 -3.49 -18.74 -48.64
C ALA A 70 -3.96 -17.81 -49.77
N LEU A 71 -3.69 -16.48 -49.65
CA LEU A 71 -3.50 -15.55 -50.78
C LEU A 71 -2.82 -14.26 -50.31
N PRO A 72 -2.24 -13.42 -51.21
CA PRO A 72 -0.97 -13.63 -51.89
C PRO A 72 0.09 -12.55 -51.59
N GLN A 73 1.30 -12.84 -51.94
CA GLN A 73 2.48 -11.96 -52.00
C GLN A 73 2.34 -10.94 -53.11
N ALA A 74 2.83 -9.71 -52.83
CA ALA A 74 3.36 -8.83 -53.89
C ALA A 74 4.71 -8.29 -53.43
N ALA A 75 5.71 -8.69 -54.20
CA ALA A 75 7.09 -8.29 -54.06
C ALA A 75 7.31 -6.88 -54.64
N LEU A 76 8.21 -6.12 -54.03
CA LEU A 76 9.16 -5.32 -54.78
C LEU A 76 10.42 -5.08 -53.94
N ALA A 77 11.51 -5.59 -54.47
CA ALA A 77 12.86 -5.42 -53.97
C ALA A 77 13.41 -4.05 -54.34
N THR A 78 14.13 -3.41 -53.40
CA THR A 78 15.36 -2.71 -53.74
C THR A 78 16.34 -2.80 -52.59
N SER A 79 17.50 -3.28 -52.89
CA SER A 79 18.67 -3.41 -52.05
C SER A 79 19.23 -2.03 -51.70
N SER A 80 19.49 -1.83 -50.40
CA SER A 80 20.63 -1.05 -49.97
C SER A 80 21.17 -1.64 -48.68
N LYS A 81 22.38 -2.17 -48.76
CA LYS A 81 23.19 -2.61 -47.63
C LYS A 81 23.55 -1.35 -46.83
N GLU A 82 22.81 -1.05 -45.80
CA GLU A 82 23.28 -0.16 -44.74
C GLU A 82 23.98 -0.97 -43.66
N THR A 83 25.25 -0.69 -43.48
CA THR A 83 26.05 -1.14 -42.33
C THR A 83 25.34 -0.74 -41.03
N PRO A 84 25.23 -1.60 -40.01
CA PRO A 84 24.60 -1.25 -38.77
C PRO A 84 25.27 -0.05 -38.15
N SER A 85 24.50 1.00 -37.94
CA SER A 85 25.00 2.25 -37.39
C SER A 85 25.58 2.04 -36.00
N ALA A 86 26.56 2.84 -35.62
CA ALA A 86 27.18 2.81 -34.27
C ALA A 86 26.17 2.89 -33.11
N LYS A 87 24.93 3.33 -33.39
CA LYS A 87 23.80 3.33 -32.46
C LYS A 87 23.29 1.93 -32.09
N ALA A 88 23.26 1.01 -33.09
CA ALA A 88 22.80 -0.37 -32.84
C ALA A 88 23.83 -1.21 -32.06
N GLN A 89 25.12 -0.86 -32.18
CA GLN A 89 26.18 -1.49 -31.38
C GLN A 89 26.24 -0.97 -29.94
N ALA A 90 25.89 0.30 -29.71
CA ALA A 90 25.80 0.85 -28.35
C ALA A 90 24.62 0.23 -27.53
N GLU A 91 23.57 -0.22 -28.21
CA GLU A 91 22.43 -0.89 -27.54
C GLU A 91 22.73 -2.35 -27.14
N LYS A 92 23.76 -2.98 -27.73
CA LYS A 92 24.21 -4.34 -27.38
C LYS A 92 25.30 -4.39 -26.31
N SER A 93 25.92 -3.27 -25.95
CA SER A 93 26.88 -3.21 -24.86
C SER A 93 26.13 -3.15 -23.54
N GLY A 94 26.05 -4.29 -22.88
CA GLY A 94 25.26 -4.49 -21.68
C GLY A 94 25.63 -3.56 -20.53
N PHE A 95 24.74 -2.59 -20.29
CA PHE A 95 24.67 -1.89 -19.01
C PHE A 95 23.90 -2.66 -17.95
N SER A 96 23.68 -3.98 -18.16
CA SER A 96 22.77 -4.78 -17.36
C SER A 96 23.27 -5.14 -15.95
N SER A 97 24.53 -4.86 -15.60
CA SER A 97 25.09 -5.27 -14.33
C SER A 97 25.74 -4.17 -13.49
N ARG A 98 25.66 -2.90 -13.91
CA ARG A 98 26.25 -1.80 -13.14
C ARG A 98 25.15 -0.85 -12.64
N ILE A 99 25.05 -0.70 -11.34
CA ILE A 99 24.32 0.42 -10.74
C ILE A 99 25.24 1.64 -10.88
N ILE A 100 24.87 2.55 -11.76
CA ILE A 100 25.60 3.80 -11.91
C ILE A 100 24.87 4.84 -11.08
N LEU A 101 25.49 5.22 -9.98
CA LEU A 101 25.06 6.34 -9.15
C LEU A 101 25.42 7.62 -9.91
N THR A 102 24.42 8.42 -10.23
CA THR A 102 24.59 9.74 -10.83
C THR A 102 23.88 10.77 -9.97
N THR A 103 24.56 11.88 -9.71
CA THR A 103 24.01 13.01 -8.96
C THR A 103 23.19 13.96 -9.85
N TYR A 104 23.23 13.75 -11.16
CA TYR A 104 22.56 14.64 -12.11
C TYR A 104 21.36 13.97 -12.77
N PRO A 105 20.20 14.64 -12.79
CA PRO A 105 19.03 14.18 -13.53
C PRO A 105 19.36 13.88 -14.99
N LYS A 106 18.71 12.87 -15.56
CA LYS A 106 18.87 12.46 -16.96
C LYS A 106 20.26 11.97 -17.37
N GLN A 107 21.22 11.86 -16.46
CA GLN A 107 22.47 11.17 -16.77
C GLN A 107 22.26 9.66 -16.90
N ILE A 108 22.95 9.09 -17.87
CA ILE A 108 23.07 7.65 -18.12
C ILE A 108 21.74 6.91 -18.28
N GLY A 109 21.16 7.10 -19.44
CA GLY A 109 20.23 6.15 -20.03
C GLY A 109 18.87 5.99 -19.38
N ILE A 110 18.56 6.71 -18.30
CA ILE A 110 17.19 6.78 -17.78
C ILE A 110 16.52 8.01 -18.37
N ASN A 111 15.55 7.75 -19.27
CA ASN A 111 14.69 8.75 -19.88
C ASN A 111 13.24 8.40 -19.53
N PRO A 112 12.73 8.87 -18.37
CA PRO A 112 11.42 8.48 -17.88
C PRO A 112 10.31 8.84 -18.85
N ILE A 113 9.33 7.94 -18.98
CA ILE A 113 8.08 8.28 -19.66
C ILE A 113 7.42 9.45 -18.92
N PRO A 114 6.94 10.49 -19.64
CA PRO A 114 6.32 11.65 -19.01
C PRO A 114 5.16 11.24 -18.09
N LEU A 115 5.11 11.88 -16.93
CA LEU A 115 4.07 11.66 -15.93
C LEU A 115 3.69 13.00 -15.29
N THR A 116 2.46 13.46 -15.53
CA THR A 116 1.94 14.73 -15.04
C THR A 116 0.83 14.49 -14.03
N TRP A 117 1.19 14.47 -12.74
CA TRP A 117 0.21 14.21 -11.68
C TRP A 117 -0.86 15.31 -11.65
N GLY A 118 -2.14 14.90 -11.58
CA GLY A 118 -3.28 15.82 -11.63
C GLY A 118 -3.77 16.18 -13.04
N ALA A 119 -3.12 15.71 -14.11
CA ALA A 119 -3.66 15.85 -15.46
C ALA A 119 -4.78 14.81 -15.71
N PRO A 120 -5.66 15.03 -16.72
CA PRO A 120 -6.61 14.02 -17.19
C PRO A 120 -5.89 12.73 -17.60
N GLY A 121 -6.60 11.61 -17.57
CA GLY A 121 -6.03 10.28 -17.77
C GLY A 121 -5.06 10.11 -18.94
N PRO A 122 -5.43 10.44 -20.19
CA PRO A 122 -4.52 10.29 -21.33
C PRO A 122 -3.25 11.15 -21.22
N GLU A 123 -3.39 12.37 -20.69
CA GLU A 123 -2.32 13.35 -20.56
C GLU A 123 -1.47 13.13 -19.30
N ARG A 124 -2.02 12.46 -18.30
CA ARG A 124 -1.32 12.16 -17.05
C ARG A 124 -0.10 11.28 -17.28
N GLY A 125 -0.19 10.35 -18.22
CA GLY A 125 0.82 9.32 -18.46
C GLY A 125 0.73 8.15 -17.47
N PRO A 126 1.35 6.98 -17.79
CA PRO A 126 1.34 5.79 -16.95
C PRO A 126 2.33 5.87 -15.80
N VAL A 127 2.08 5.11 -14.71
CA VAL A 127 3.08 4.78 -13.70
C VAL A 127 3.89 3.56 -14.17
N VAL A 128 5.18 3.74 -14.38
CA VAL A 128 6.09 2.71 -14.91
C VAL A 128 7.22 2.45 -13.93
N VAL A 129 7.19 1.29 -13.30
CA VAL A 129 8.19 0.85 -12.29
C VAL A 129 9.04 -0.33 -12.76
N SER A 130 8.91 -0.74 -14.01
CA SER A 130 9.60 -1.93 -14.56
C SER A 130 11.10 -1.87 -14.28
N ARG A 131 11.63 -3.00 -13.79
CA ARG A 131 13.05 -3.18 -13.48
C ARG A 131 13.76 -4.13 -14.46
N SER A 132 13.07 -4.58 -15.50
CA SER A 132 13.70 -5.41 -16.53
C SER A 132 14.77 -4.61 -17.27
N SER A 133 15.84 -5.24 -17.69
CA SER A 133 16.95 -4.59 -18.42
C SER A 133 16.49 -3.84 -19.66
N SER A 134 15.43 -4.30 -20.31
CA SER A 134 14.87 -3.69 -21.52
C SER A 134 14.06 -2.41 -21.24
N THR A 135 13.49 -2.26 -20.06
CA THR A 135 12.52 -1.22 -19.73
C THR A 135 12.94 -0.28 -18.60
N ILE A 136 14.01 -0.63 -17.87
CA ILE A 136 14.50 0.15 -16.73
C ILE A 136 14.79 1.63 -17.08
N ARG A 137 15.12 1.90 -18.33
CA ARG A 137 15.40 3.26 -18.82
C ARG A 137 14.15 4.14 -18.94
N LYS A 138 12.98 3.53 -19.05
CA LYS A 138 11.69 4.19 -19.26
C LYS A 138 10.91 4.41 -17.97
N ARG A 139 11.36 3.85 -16.86
CA ARG A 139 10.67 3.99 -15.58
C ARG A 139 10.56 5.45 -15.13
N ASN A 140 9.41 5.80 -14.61
CA ASN A 140 9.10 7.12 -14.06
C ASN A 140 8.64 7.07 -12.60
N ALA A 141 8.74 5.89 -11.99
CA ALA A 141 8.41 5.68 -10.60
C ALA A 141 9.49 4.83 -9.91
N ILE A 142 9.69 5.10 -8.62
CA ILE A 142 10.62 4.41 -7.73
C ILE A 142 9.86 3.29 -7.03
N GLY A 143 10.49 2.17 -6.76
CA GLY A 143 9.87 1.04 -6.06
C GLY A 143 9.47 -0.09 -6.99
N ALA A 144 8.46 -0.86 -6.60
CA ALA A 144 7.95 -2.00 -7.36
C ALA A 144 6.47 -2.25 -7.05
N HIS A 145 5.74 -2.79 -8.03
CA HIS A 145 4.39 -3.29 -7.81
C HIS A 145 4.38 -4.44 -6.79
N GLY A 146 3.29 -4.55 -6.03
CA GLY A 146 3.09 -5.61 -5.05
C GLY A 146 3.87 -5.43 -3.74
N GLY A 147 4.49 -4.27 -3.50
CA GLY A 147 5.15 -3.97 -2.22
C GLY A 147 6.13 -5.07 -1.81
N SER A 148 5.92 -5.68 -0.63
CA SER A 148 6.73 -6.79 -0.10
C SER A 148 6.70 -8.04 -0.98
N TYR A 149 5.65 -8.28 -1.76
CA TYR A 149 5.57 -9.41 -2.70
C TYR A 149 6.58 -9.31 -3.85
N SER A 150 7.17 -8.14 -4.09
CA SER A 150 8.26 -7.96 -5.04
C SER A 150 9.47 -8.87 -4.75
N ILE A 151 9.67 -9.25 -3.49
CA ILE A 151 10.73 -10.19 -3.07
C ILE A 151 10.43 -11.60 -3.59
N TYR A 152 9.17 -12.05 -3.52
CA TYR A 152 8.76 -13.34 -4.11
C TYR A 152 8.83 -13.34 -5.63
N PHE A 153 8.49 -12.23 -6.26
CA PHE A 153 8.70 -12.04 -7.70
C PHE A 153 10.18 -12.17 -8.07
N ALA A 154 11.08 -11.53 -7.31
CA ALA A 154 12.52 -11.65 -7.50
C ALA A 154 13.02 -13.09 -7.29
N LEU A 155 12.49 -13.79 -6.27
CA LEU A 155 12.81 -15.19 -6.03
C LEU A 155 12.35 -16.09 -7.20
N ALA A 156 11.15 -15.88 -7.72
CA ALA A 156 10.62 -16.63 -8.87
C ALA A 156 11.47 -16.43 -10.12
N LEU A 157 12.00 -15.22 -10.35
CA LEU A 157 12.96 -14.96 -11.44
C LEU A 157 14.29 -15.67 -11.19
N ALA A 158 14.85 -15.58 -10.00
CA ALA A 158 16.13 -16.19 -9.65
C ALA A 158 16.08 -17.72 -9.72
N SER A 159 14.96 -18.32 -9.30
CA SER A 159 14.72 -19.77 -9.38
C SER A 159 14.27 -20.26 -10.76
N LYS A 160 14.20 -19.37 -11.77
CA LYS A 160 13.78 -19.67 -13.15
C LYS A 160 12.33 -20.19 -13.26
N GLN A 161 11.51 -20.01 -12.27
CA GLN A 161 10.07 -20.33 -12.33
C GLN A 161 9.28 -19.29 -13.12
N LEU A 162 9.81 -18.08 -13.24
CA LEU A 162 9.23 -16.99 -14.01
C LEU A 162 10.22 -16.54 -15.10
N ASN A 163 9.72 -16.40 -16.32
CA ASN A 163 10.51 -15.83 -17.42
C ASN A 163 10.66 -14.31 -17.21
N ALA A 164 11.89 -13.81 -17.20
CA ALA A 164 12.19 -12.39 -17.08
C ALA A 164 11.57 -11.51 -18.20
N ASN A 165 11.30 -12.10 -19.35
CA ASN A 165 10.68 -11.44 -20.50
C ASN A 165 9.16 -11.62 -20.56
N HIS A 166 8.56 -12.29 -19.57
CA HIS A 166 7.12 -12.44 -19.48
C HIS A 166 6.43 -11.07 -19.49
N ARG A 167 5.40 -10.94 -20.30
CA ARG A 167 4.52 -9.77 -20.35
C ARG A 167 3.15 -10.16 -19.81
N PRO A 168 2.54 -9.36 -18.91
CA PRO A 168 1.19 -9.62 -18.47
C PRO A 168 0.22 -9.59 -19.64
N ASP A 169 -0.66 -10.56 -19.69
CA ASP A 169 -1.82 -10.56 -20.58
C ASP A 169 -3.02 -10.04 -19.80
N PHE A 170 -3.57 -8.91 -20.25
CA PHE A 170 -4.73 -8.27 -19.66
C PHE A 170 -6.03 -8.58 -20.43
N THR A 171 -6.01 -9.52 -21.37
CA THR A 171 -7.20 -9.99 -22.07
C THR A 171 -8.20 -10.58 -21.06
N ASN A 172 -9.44 -10.12 -21.11
CA ASN A 172 -10.51 -10.54 -20.17
C ASN A 172 -10.24 -10.24 -18.69
N THR A 173 -9.49 -9.17 -18.40
CA THR A 173 -9.19 -8.71 -17.03
C THR A 173 -9.71 -7.29 -16.76
N GLU A 174 -10.69 -6.84 -17.52
CA GLU A 174 -11.32 -5.53 -17.35
C GLU A 174 -11.94 -5.39 -15.96
N PRO A 175 -12.00 -4.14 -15.44
CA PRO A 175 -12.66 -3.88 -14.16
C PRO A 175 -14.13 -4.34 -14.16
N ALA A 176 -14.59 -4.91 -13.06
CA ALA A 176 -15.97 -5.36 -12.90
C ALA A 176 -16.99 -4.21 -12.95
N VAL A 177 -16.56 -2.98 -12.67
CA VAL A 177 -17.34 -1.74 -12.79
C VAL A 177 -16.44 -0.58 -13.17
N ASN A 178 -16.99 0.43 -13.81
CA ASN A 178 -16.30 1.69 -14.10
C ASN A 178 -16.49 2.65 -12.93
N ILE A 179 -15.38 3.23 -12.46
CA ILE A 179 -15.37 4.29 -11.45
C ILE A 179 -14.79 5.54 -12.08
N GLY A 180 -15.44 6.67 -11.83
CA GLY A 180 -15.01 7.98 -12.32
C GLY A 180 -15.12 8.17 -13.82
N PRO A 181 -14.33 9.10 -14.38
CA PRO A 181 -13.45 10.02 -13.67
C PRO A 181 -14.23 11.05 -12.83
N PHE A 182 -13.70 11.39 -11.66
CA PHE A 182 -14.24 12.46 -10.82
C PHE A 182 -13.31 13.68 -10.84
N PRO A 183 -13.82 14.91 -10.62
CA PRO A 183 -13.00 16.12 -10.60
C PRO A 183 -11.84 16.07 -9.61
N GLN A 184 -12.00 15.35 -8.50
CA GLN A 184 -10.98 15.17 -7.47
C GLN A 184 -9.71 14.47 -7.99
N TRP A 185 -9.82 13.67 -9.07
CA TRP A 185 -8.66 12.97 -9.67
C TRP A 185 -7.68 13.92 -10.36
N ALA A 186 -8.18 15.07 -10.83
CA ALA A 186 -7.36 16.11 -11.41
C ALA A 186 -6.75 17.06 -10.36
N ASP A 187 -7.13 16.96 -9.10
CA ASP A 187 -6.55 17.75 -8.02
C ASP A 187 -5.39 17.01 -7.36
N ARG A 188 -4.16 17.43 -7.70
CA ARG A 188 -2.92 16.84 -7.17
C ARG A 188 -2.74 16.92 -5.65
N LYS A 189 -3.61 17.67 -4.94
CA LYS A 189 -3.62 17.78 -3.47
C LYS A 189 -4.58 16.81 -2.81
N LYS A 190 -5.61 16.35 -3.54
CA LYS A 190 -6.68 15.48 -3.02
C LYS A 190 -6.29 14.02 -3.03
N ILE A 191 -5.52 13.57 -4.02
CA ILE A 191 -5.08 12.18 -4.14
C ILE A 191 -3.57 12.17 -4.34
N VAL A 192 -2.84 11.81 -3.28
CA VAL A 192 -1.37 11.83 -3.25
C VAL A 192 -0.75 10.47 -2.93
N ALA A 193 -1.54 9.51 -2.41
CA ALA A 193 -1.05 8.22 -1.92
C ALA A 193 -1.59 7.00 -2.69
N MET A 194 -2.32 7.21 -3.78
CA MET A 194 -2.78 6.16 -4.70
C MET A 194 -2.85 6.71 -6.13
N ASP A 195 -2.86 5.82 -7.13
CA ASP A 195 -3.02 6.20 -8.53
C ASP A 195 -4.50 6.23 -8.94
N PRO A 196 -5.11 7.40 -9.19
CA PRO A 196 -6.51 7.47 -9.58
C PRO A 196 -6.86 6.69 -10.85
N TRP A 197 -5.91 6.56 -11.78
CA TRP A 197 -6.09 5.87 -13.05
C TRP A 197 -5.63 4.41 -13.02
N GLY A 198 -5.23 3.93 -11.85
CA GLY A 198 -4.61 2.62 -11.67
C GLY A 198 -5.46 1.43 -12.11
N HIS A 199 -6.79 1.55 -12.08
CA HIS A 199 -7.70 0.48 -12.53
C HIS A 199 -7.87 0.40 -14.06
N LEU A 200 -7.52 1.46 -14.76
CA LEU A 200 -7.64 1.53 -16.23
C LEU A 200 -6.28 1.54 -16.94
N ALA A 201 -5.17 1.57 -16.19
CA ALA A 201 -3.84 1.81 -16.73
C ALA A 201 -3.45 0.91 -17.91
N PRO A 202 -3.70 -0.43 -17.92
CA PRO A 202 -3.33 -1.28 -19.05
C PRO A 202 -4.05 -0.92 -20.36
N TRP A 203 -5.31 -0.50 -20.27
CA TRP A 203 -6.12 -0.15 -21.45
C TRP A 203 -5.93 1.31 -21.85
N LEU A 204 -5.91 2.22 -20.88
CA LEU A 204 -5.74 3.66 -21.12
C LEU A 204 -4.40 3.98 -21.78
N TYR A 205 -3.35 3.23 -21.46
CA TYR A 205 -2.00 3.43 -21.97
C TYR A 205 -1.51 2.30 -22.88
N ALA A 206 -2.42 1.56 -23.53
CA ALA A 206 -2.08 0.46 -24.44
C ALA A 206 -1.12 0.90 -25.55
N ASP A 207 -1.37 2.06 -26.16
CA ASP A 207 -0.49 2.65 -27.17
C ASP A 207 0.92 2.93 -26.63
N THR A 208 1.02 3.44 -25.41
CA THR A 208 2.31 3.69 -24.75
C THR A 208 3.03 2.38 -24.48
N MET A 209 2.33 1.34 -24.01
CA MET A 209 2.91 0.01 -23.83
C MET A 209 3.51 -0.53 -25.11
N GLN A 210 2.81 -0.38 -26.23
CA GLN A 210 3.27 -0.84 -27.54
C GLN A 210 4.45 -0.01 -28.07
N LYS A 211 4.31 1.33 -28.09
CA LYS A 211 5.34 2.23 -28.64
C LYS A 211 6.64 2.22 -27.83
N GLU A 212 6.54 2.19 -26.52
CA GLU A 212 7.70 2.25 -25.62
C GLU A 212 8.19 0.86 -25.19
N ASN A 213 7.48 -0.20 -25.60
CA ASN A 213 7.72 -1.60 -25.21
C ASN A 213 7.85 -1.77 -23.69
N VAL A 214 7.00 -1.10 -22.93
CA VAL A 214 6.99 -1.15 -21.45
C VAL A 214 5.83 -1.98 -20.94
N ASP A 215 5.97 -2.47 -19.72
CA ASP A 215 4.96 -3.19 -18.96
C ASP A 215 4.28 -2.20 -18.00
N ILE A 216 2.99 -1.95 -18.22
CA ILE A 216 2.17 -1.07 -17.39
C ILE A 216 1.12 -1.92 -16.70
N ARG A 217 1.23 -2.04 -15.37
CA ARG A 217 0.35 -2.86 -14.54
C ARG A 217 -0.68 -2.00 -13.82
N PRO A 218 -1.88 -2.54 -13.56
CA PRO A 218 -2.85 -1.86 -12.72
C PRO A 218 -2.34 -1.79 -11.27
N THR A 219 -2.63 -0.69 -10.60
CA THR A 219 -2.44 -0.52 -9.15
C THR A 219 -3.75 -0.63 -8.38
N ILE A 220 -4.87 -0.74 -9.10
CA ILE A 220 -6.20 -0.96 -8.56
C ILE A 220 -6.87 -2.07 -9.36
N ALA A 221 -7.40 -3.07 -8.65
CA ALA A 221 -8.21 -4.13 -9.23
C ALA A 221 -9.63 -4.07 -8.68
N ILE A 222 -10.63 -4.23 -9.56
CA ILE A 222 -12.05 -4.18 -9.20
C ILE A 222 -12.68 -5.51 -9.56
N THR A 223 -13.37 -6.13 -8.60
CA THR A 223 -14.06 -7.41 -8.82
C THR A 223 -15.36 -7.48 -8.02
N LYS A 224 -16.28 -8.34 -8.46
CA LYS A 224 -17.44 -8.76 -7.67
C LYS A 224 -17.09 -10.02 -6.90
N ALA A 225 -17.63 -10.14 -5.68
CA ALA A 225 -17.43 -11.31 -4.83
C ALA A 225 -18.68 -11.60 -4.00
N HIS A 226 -18.79 -12.84 -3.55
CA HIS A 226 -19.71 -13.23 -2.50
C HIS A 226 -18.93 -13.44 -1.21
N MET A 227 -19.53 -13.06 -0.10
CA MET A 227 -18.97 -13.24 1.24
C MET A 227 -20.01 -13.88 2.14
N LYS A 228 -19.55 -14.71 3.06
CA LYS A 228 -20.38 -15.32 4.10
C LYS A 228 -19.67 -15.20 5.44
N LEU A 229 -20.39 -14.69 6.44
CA LEU A 229 -19.88 -14.48 7.78
C LEU A 229 -20.87 -15.07 8.79
N PRO A 230 -20.41 -15.94 9.71
CA PRO A 230 -21.31 -16.57 10.70
C PRO A 230 -22.09 -15.57 11.56
N GLU A 231 -21.49 -14.44 11.89
CA GLU A 231 -22.14 -13.39 12.68
C GLU A 231 -23.32 -12.76 11.94
N LEU A 232 -23.27 -12.68 10.62
CA LEU A 232 -24.38 -12.15 9.83
C LEU A 232 -25.53 -13.14 9.73
N GLU A 233 -25.26 -14.45 9.75
CA GLU A 233 -26.31 -15.45 9.90
C GLU A 233 -27.04 -15.29 11.24
N GLU A 234 -26.29 -15.02 12.31
CA GLU A 234 -26.85 -14.69 13.62
C GLU A 234 -27.65 -13.39 13.57
N SER A 235 -27.17 -12.36 12.88
CA SER A 235 -27.87 -11.09 12.70
C SER A 235 -29.20 -11.25 11.98
N VAL A 236 -29.24 -12.14 10.97
CA VAL A 236 -30.49 -12.50 10.28
C VAL A 236 -31.43 -13.26 11.23
N ARG A 237 -30.92 -14.24 11.99
CA ARG A 237 -31.72 -15.02 12.94
C ARG A 237 -32.34 -14.15 14.03
N GLN A 238 -31.61 -13.13 14.49
CA GLN A 238 -32.06 -12.18 15.50
C GLN A 238 -32.91 -11.03 14.91
N GLY A 239 -33.14 -11.01 13.58
CA GLY A 239 -33.93 -9.97 12.91
C GLY A 239 -33.23 -8.61 12.80
N ARG A 240 -31.93 -8.51 13.09
CA ARG A 240 -31.16 -7.29 12.87
C ARG A 240 -30.88 -7.01 11.39
N LEU A 241 -30.77 -8.07 10.59
CA LEU A 241 -30.71 -8.01 9.12
C LEU A 241 -31.84 -8.82 8.52
N VAL A 242 -32.35 -8.35 7.39
CA VAL A 242 -33.40 -9.04 6.63
C VAL A 242 -32.84 -9.34 5.24
N PRO A 243 -32.81 -10.62 4.82
CA PRO A 243 -32.47 -10.96 3.43
C PRO A 243 -33.40 -10.27 2.44
N ASP A 244 -32.85 -9.68 1.40
CA ASP A 244 -33.63 -8.99 0.37
C ASP A 244 -33.55 -9.69 -1.01
N GLY A 245 -32.53 -10.52 -1.20
CA GLY A 245 -32.31 -11.28 -2.44
C GLY A 245 -32.04 -10.43 -3.69
N LYS A 246 -32.00 -9.12 -3.58
CA LYS A 246 -31.93 -8.18 -4.71
C LYS A 246 -30.75 -7.22 -4.63
N VAL A 247 -30.47 -6.67 -3.46
CA VAL A 247 -29.44 -5.63 -3.28
C VAL A 247 -28.10 -6.25 -2.96
N CYS A 248 -27.98 -6.89 -1.79
CA CYS A 248 -26.70 -7.45 -1.40
C CYS A 248 -26.75 -8.65 -0.45
N LEU A 249 -27.90 -9.02 0.12
CA LEU A 249 -28.02 -10.13 1.06
C LEU A 249 -29.10 -11.12 0.59
N ASN A 250 -28.71 -12.37 0.33
CA ASN A 250 -29.64 -13.42 -0.07
C ASN A 250 -30.14 -14.26 1.12
N GLU A 251 -31.12 -15.14 0.88
CA GLU A 251 -31.72 -16.03 1.87
C GLU A 251 -30.72 -17.01 2.51
N ALA A 252 -29.62 -17.32 1.81
CA ALA A 252 -28.56 -18.19 2.33
C ALA A 252 -27.54 -17.43 3.23
N GLY A 253 -27.78 -16.14 3.50
CA GLY A 253 -26.88 -15.31 4.30
C GLY A 253 -25.60 -14.90 3.58
N GLU A 254 -25.58 -14.99 2.24
CA GLU A 254 -24.43 -14.57 1.44
C GLU A 254 -24.57 -13.11 1.03
N LEU A 255 -23.48 -12.37 1.14
CA LEU A 255 -23.37 -10.98 0.71
C LEU A 255 -22.75 -10.88 -0.68
N ALA A 256 -23.43 -10.20 -1.59
CA ALA A 256 -22.84 -9.76 -2.84
C ALA A 256 -22.15 -8.39 -2.66
N VAL A 257 -20.88 -8.30 -3.01
CA VAL A 257 -20.10 -7.07 -2.83
C VAL A 257 -19.29 -6.73 -4.08
N THR A 258 -19.03 -5.43 -4.28
CA THR A 258 -17.98 -4.97 -5.19
C THR A 258 -16.74 -4.67 -4.36
N LYS A 259 -15.60 -5.27 -4.74
CA LYS A 259 -14.31 -5.10 -4.06
C LYS A 259 -13.37 -4.27 -4.92
N PHE A 260 -12.66 -3.35 -4.27
CA PHE A 260 -11.62 -2.53 -4.89
C PHE A 260 -10.32 -2.75 -4.11
N ALA A 261 -9.38 -3.51 -4.70
CA ALA A 261 -8.07 -3.70 -4.11
C ALA A 261 -7.14 -2.62 -4.64
N VAL A 262 -6.48 -1.88 -3.74
CA VAL A 262 -5.67 -0.70 -4.06
C VAL A 262 -4.27 -0.86 -3.50
N GLU A 263 -3.26 -0.70 -4.37
CA GLU A 263 -1.85 -0.59 -3.99
C GLU A 263 -1.47 0.88 -3.75
N PRO A 264 -0.57 1.17 -2.79
CA PRO A 264 -0.10 2.53 -2.55
C PRO A 264 0.78 3.02 -3.70
N VAL A 265 0.52 4.24 -4.16
CA VAL A 265 1.35 4.98 -5.13
C VAL A 265 1.48 6.40 -4.65
N TRP A 266 2.66 6.78 -4.14
CA TRP A 266 2.89 8.08 -3.55
C TRP A 266 3.40 9.09 -4.56
N TYR A 267 2.68 10.17 -4.75
CA TYR A 267 3.19 11.38 -5.39
C TYR A 267 3.94 12.18 -4.33
N LEU A 268 5.28 12.06 -4.32
CA LEU A 268 6.14 12.58 -3.25
C LEU A 268 5.96 14.06 -2.93
N PRO A 269 5.85 14.98 -3.95
CA PRO A 269 5.57 16.37 -3.64
C PRO A 269 4.25 16.58 -2.89
N GLY A 270 3.19 15.87 -3.30
CA GLY A 270 1.88 15.96 -2.66
C GLY A 270 1.85 15.35 -1.26
N VAL A 271 2.57 14.26 -1.04
CA VAL A 271 2.74 13.67 0.31
C VAL A 271 3.50 14.64 1.21
N ALA A 272 4.60 15.22 0.72
CA ALA A 272 5.37 16.21 1.49
C ALA A 272 4.51 17.43 1.86
N GLU A 273 3.77 17.99 0.90
CA GLU A 273 2.84 19.11 1.12
C GLU A 273 1.74 18.74 2.14
N ARG A 274 1.22 17.51 2.10
CA ARG A 274 0.18 17.02 3.02
C ARG A 274 0.64 17.01 4.48
N PHE A 275 1.94 16.82 4.73
CA PHE A 275 2.55 16.78 6.06
C PHE A 275 3.34 18.04 6.40
N ASP A 276 3.27 19.08 5.58
CA ASP A 276 4.01 20.32 5.75
C ASP A 276 5.52 20.11 5.97
N ILE A 277 6.11 19.24 5.13
CA ILE A 277 7.53 18.93 5.15
C ILE A 277 8.15 19.17 3.77
N ASP A 278 9.46 19.45 3.75
CA ASP A 278 10.22 19.54 2.50
C ASP A 278 10.32 18.19 1.79
N GLU A 279 10.15 18.16 0.44
CA GLU A 279 10.25 16.93 -0.35
C GLU A 279 11.62 16.25 -0.20
N GLY A 280 12.70 17.04 -0.10
CA GLY A 280 14.06 16.51 0.08
C GLY A 280 14.24 15.84 1.45
N VAL A 281 13.62 16.39 2.49
CA VAL A 281 13.58 15.76 3.83
C VAL A 281 12.82 14.45 3.78
N LEU A 282 11.64 14.41 3.15
CA LEU A 282 10.87 13.17 2.96
C LEU A 282 11.69 12.11 2.21
N ARG A 283 12.31 12.49 1.08
CA ARG A 283 13.13 11.58 0.26
C ARG A 283 14.32 11.02 1.02
N ARG A 284 15.04 11.87 1.74
CA ARG A 284 16.19 11.45 2.56
C ARG A 284 15.77 10.48 3.65
N SER A 285 14.71 10.79 4.38
CA SER A 285 14.18 9.93 5.42
C SER A 285 13.73 8.57 4.88
N LEU A 286 13.01 8.54 3.74
CA LEU A 286 12.64 7.30 3.06
C LEU A 286 13.86 6.49 2.64
N PHE A 287 14.90 7.12 2.10
CA PHE A 287 16.14 6.45 1.71
C PHE A 287 16.88 5.86 2.91
N GLU A 288 17.15 6.67 3.92
CA GLU A 288 17.93 6.27 5.11
C GLU A 288 17.25 5.14 5.88
N HIS A 289 15.94 5.27 6.15
CA HIS A 289 15.20 4.30 6.97
C HIS A 289 14.68 3.07 6.19
N THR A 290 14.92 3.00 4.89
CA THR A 290 14.79 1.75 4.13
C THR A 290 16.15 1.07 3.88
N GLY A 291 17.20 1.48 4.59
CA GLY A 291 18.55 0.93 4.43
C GLY A 291 19.16 1.20 3.04
N GLY A 292 18.79 2.30 2.40
CA GLY A 292 19.29 2.66 1.08
C GLY A 292 18.68 1.83 -0.08
N SER A 293 17.56 1.15 0.15
CA SER A 293 16.95 0.25 -0.84
C SER A 293 16.50 0.94 -2.13
N TYR A 294 16.31 2.26 -2.09
CA TYR A 294 15.80 3.06 -3.21
C TYR A 294 16.71 4.28 -3.46
N PRO A 295 17.90 4.10 -4.06
CA PRO A 295 18.86 5.21 -4.27
C PRO A 295 18.31 6.33 -5.15
N GLU A 296 17.33 6.05 -5.99
CA GLU A 296 16.67 7.05 -6.83
C GLU A 296 15.93 8.12 -6.03
N LEU A 297 15.55 7.85 -4.79
CA LEU A 297 15.01 8.86 -3.88
C LEU A 297 15.96 10.06 -3.75
N ILE A 298 17.28 9.80 -3.73
CA ILE A 298 18.31 10.83 -3.61
C ILE A 298 18.83 11.26 -4.98
N THR A 299 19.11 10.32 -5.90
CA THR A 299 19.82 10.60 -7.15
C THR A 299 18.92 11.06 -8.28
N ARG A 300 17.59 10.87 -8.17
CA ARG A 300 16.62 11.15 -9.24
C ARG A 300 15.47 12.02 -8.75
N GLY A 301 15.78 13.26 -8.39
CA GLY A 301 14.79 14.25 -7.95
C GLY A 301 13.71 14.59 -9.03
N ASP A 302 13.95 14.21 -10.28
CA ASP A 302 13.01 14.33 -11.38
C ASP A 302 11.90 13.25 -11.35
N ILE A 303 12.16 12.08 -10.76
CA ILE A 303 11.14 11.04 -10.57
C ILE A 303 10.34 11.36 -9.32
N LYS A 304 9.07 11.72 -9.50
CA LYS A 304 8.20 12.24 -8.42
C LYS A 304 7.28 11.19 -7.80
N VAL A 305 7.27 9.97 -8.31
CA VAL A 305 6.37 8.89 -7.84
C VAL A 305 7.18 7.78 -7.20
N PHE A 306 6.67 7.29 -6.07
CA PHE A 306 7.25 6.20 -5.29
C PHE A 306 6.16 5.18 -4.94
N LEU A 307 6.45 3.90 -5.15
CA LEU A 307 5.62 2.79 -4.69
C LEU A 307 6.22 2.21 -3.41
N PRO A 308 5.73 2.59 -2.23
CA PRO A 308 6.30 2.13 -0.97
C PRO A 308 5.99 0.64 -0.74
N PRO A 309 6.89 -0.11 -0.08
CA PRO A 309 6.71 -1.52 0.24
C PRO A 309 5.81 -1.70 1.48
N ILE A 310 4.60 -1.18 1.42
CA ILE A 310 3.61 -1.27 2.50
C ILE A 310 2.32 -1.90 2.01
N GLY A 311 1.48 -2.37 2.94
CA GLY A 311 0.16 -2.91 2.63
C GLY A 311 -0.75 -1.86 2.00
N GLY A 312 -1.61 -2.31 1.11
CA GLY A 312 -2.64 -1.49 0.51
C GLY A 312 -3.92 -1.47 1.34
N LEU A 313 -5.03 -1.23 0.65
CA LEU A 313 -6.36 -1.29 1.22
C LEU A 313 -7.32 -2.07 0.31
N THR A 314 -8.45 -2.46 0.86
CA THR A 314 -9.58 -3.00 0.10
C THR A 314 -10.85 -2.25 0.49
N VAL A 315 -11.58 -1.76 -0.51
CA VAL A 315 -12.94 -1.24 -0.33
C VAL A 315 -13.94 -2.36 -0.58
N TYR A 316 -14.93 -2.46 0.27
CA TYR A 316 -16.10 -3.32 0.10
C TYR A 316 -17.32 -2.41 -0.04
N CYS A 317 -17.94 -2.42 -1.21
CA CYS A 317 -19.16 -1.67 -1.50
C CYS A 317 -20.35 -2.63 -1.53
N PHE A 318 -21.35 -2.32 -0.72
CA PHE A 318 -22.62 -3.04 -0.63
C PHE A 318 -23.68 -2.27 -1.42
N GLY A 319 -24.36 -2.98 -2.31
CA GLY A 319 -25.30 -2.40 -3.26
C GLY A 319 -24.63 -1.85 -4.52
N ASP A 320 -25.24 -0.82 -5.12
CA ASP A 320 -24.78 -0.21 -6.36
C ASP A 320 -23.59 0.74 -6.13
N PRO A 321 -22.41 0.45 -6.72
CA PRO A 321 -21.24 1.32 -6.59
C PRO A 321 -21.44 2.75 -7.08
N ALA A 322 -22.33 2.99 -8.05
CA ALA A 322 -22.58 4.34 -8.55
C ALA A 322 -23.23 5.27 -7.50
N LYS A 323 -23.84 4.69 -6.47
CA LYS A 323 -24.48 5.46 -5.40
C LYS A 323 -23.49 6.11 -4.44
N MET A 324 -22.26 5.60 -4.32
CA MET A 324 -21.26 6.13 -3.37
C MET A 324 -20.92 7.61 -3.58
N SER A 325 -20.93 8.06 -4.85
CA SER A 325 -20.62 9.43 -5.25
C SER A 325 -21.83 10.36 -5.33
N ASN A 326 -23.04 9.83 -5.12
CA ASN A 326 -24.27 10.60 -5.24
C ASN A 326 -24.62 11.29 -3.91
N GLU A 327 -24.47 12.61 -3.85
CA GLU A 327 -24.74 13.41 -2.64
C GLU A 327 -26.19 13.34 -2.15
N LYS A 328 -27.14 12.97 -3.00
CA LYS A 328 -28.57 12.80 -2.62
C LYS A 328 -28.84 11.46 -1.93
N VAL A 329 -27.89 10.56 -2.00
CA VAL A 329 -27.99 9.20 -1.43
C VAL A 329 -27.31 9.20 -0.07
N ARG A 330 -27.90 8.55 0.92
CA ARG A 330 -27.25 8.36 2.23
C ARG A 330 -26.10 7.38 2.12
N LEU A 331 -25.02 7.66 2.83
CA LEU A 331 -23.84 6.84 2.90
C LEU A 331 -23.51 6.43 4.34
N SER A 332 -23.46 5.13 4.59
CA SER A 332 -22.90 4.55 5.80
C SER A 332 -21.48 4.06 5.51
N LEU A 333 -20.50 4.51 6.30
CA LEU A 333 -19.08 4.23 6.09
C LEU A 333 -18.39 3.71 7.35
N ARG A 334 -17.68 2.59 7.19
CA ARG A 334 -16.71 2.08 8.17
C ARG A 334 -15.31 2.14 7.59
N ILE A 335 -14.37 2.73 8.33
CA ILE A 335 -12.94 2.65 8.05
C ILE A 335 -12.29 1.78 9.12
N HIS A 336 -11.77 0.65 8.68
CA HIS A 336 -11.17 -0.37 9.53
C HIS A 336 -9.67 -0.47 9.24
N ASP A 337 -8.85 -0.47 10.29
CA ASP A 337 -7.44 -0.85 10.19
C ASP A 337 -7.29 -2.29 10.66
N GLU A 338 -6.53 -3.08 9.95
CA GLU A 338 -6.31 -4.51 10.17
C GLU A 338 -5.97 -4.84 11.63
N CYS A 339 -6.59 -5.90 12.11
CA CYS A 339 -6.30 -6.54 13.38
C CYS A 339 -6.44 -8.06 13.20
N ASN A 340 -5.39 -8.71 12.70
CA ASN A 340 -5.40 -10.10 12.26
C ASN A 340 -5.96 -11.06 13.33
N GLY A 341 -5.46 -10.97 14.57
CA GLY A 341 -5.92 -11.81 15.66
C GLY A 341 -7.41 -11.70 15.94
N SER A 342 -7.99 -10.51 15.85
CA SER A 342 -9.42 -10.28 16.06
C SER A 342 -10.22 -10.58 14.79
N ASP A 343 -9.81 -10.00 13.65
CA ASP A 343 -10.59 -10.05 12.42
C ASP A 343 -10.70 -11.47 11.85
N VAL A 344 -9.61 -12.25 11.93
CA VAL A 344 -9.51 -13.59 11.33
C VAL A 344 -9.73 -14.69 12.35
N PHE A 345 -9.09 -14.58 13.52
CA PHE A 345 -9.06 -15.66 14.53
C PHE A 345 -10.02 -15.42 15.70
N GLY A 346 -10.80 -14.35 15.69
CA GLY A 346 -11.84 -14.11 16.68
C GLY A 346 -11.31 -13.82 18.09
N SER A 347 -10.07 -13.27 18.21
CA SER A 347 -9.56 -12.85 19.52
C SER A 347 -10.49 -11.83 20.15
N ASP A 348 -10.86 -12.05 21.39
CA ASP A 348 -11.76 -11.23 22.19
C ASP A 348 -11.07 -10.16 23.03
N ILE A 349 -9.74 -10.00 22.89
CA ILE A 349 -8.99 -8.97 23.62
C ILE A 349 -9.32 -7.54 23.15
N CYS A 350 -9.86 -7.37 21.96
CA CYS A 350 -10.24 -6.07 21.43
C CYS A 350 -11.56 -6.12 20.68
N THR A 351 -12.11 -4.94 20.41
CA THR A 351 -13.40 -4.77 19.74
C THR A 351 -13.28 -4.64 18.21
N CYS A 352 -12.13 -5.01 17.60
CA CYS A 352 -11.92 -4.81 16.17
C CYS A 352 -12.92 -5.62 15.33
N ARG A 353 -13.01 -6.96 15.53
CA ARG A 353 -13.97 -7.80 14.81
C ARG A 353 -15.43 -7.43 15.10
N PRO A 354 -15.91 -7.30 16.35
CA PRO A 354 -17.28 -6.86 16.61
C PRO A 354 -17.63 -5.56 15.89
N TYR A 355 -16.72 -4.58 15.89
CA TYR A 355 -16.95 -3.32 15.22
C TYR A 355 -16.89 -3.43 13.68
N LEU A 356 -16.10 -4.36 13.14
CA LEU A 356 -16.09 -4.67 11.72
C LEU A 356 -17.42 -5.27 11.27
N ILE A 357 -17.93 -6.26 11.99
CA ILE A 357 -19.20 -6.91 11.72
C ILE A 357 -20.36 -5.93 11.82
N PHE A 358 -20.43 -5.15 12.90
CA PHE A 358 -21.40 -4.07 13.03
C PHE A 358 -21.33 -3.08 11.87
N GLY A 359 -20.11 -2.72 11.42
CA GLY A 359 -19.90 -1.86 10.26
C GLY A 359 -20.44 -2.47 8.96
N ILE A 360 -20.32 -3.78 8.79
CA ILE A 360 -20.87 -4.50 7.65
C ILE A 360 -22.41 -4.54 7.75
N GLU A 361 -22.98 -4.85 8.90
CA GLU A 361 -24.45 -4.85 9.12
C GLU A 361 -25.06 -3.49 8.74
N GLU A 362 -24.50 -2.41 9.25
CA GLU A 362 -25.01 -1.06 8.99
C GLU A 362 -24.82 -0.65 7.52
N ALA A 363 -23.73 -1.09 6.88
CA ALA A 363 -23.52 -0.86 5.44
C ALA A 363 -24.55 -1.63 4.59
N VAL A 364 -24.88 -2.87 4.96
CA VAL A 364 -25.92 -3.67 4.31
C VAL A 364 -27.29 -3.01 4.47
N LYS A 365 -27.66 -2.63 5.71
CA LYS A 365 -28.93 -1.93 6.00
C LYS A 365 -29.08 -0.64 5.19
N GLU A 366 -28.03 0.18 5.12
CA GLU A 366 -28.08 1.42 4.37
C GLU A 366 -28.28 1.15 2.87
N ALA A 367 -27.57 0.15 2.30
CA ALA A 367 -27.74 -0.23 0.91
C ALA A 367 -29.16 -0.76 0.61
N GLN A 368 -29.73 -1.59 1.49
CA GLN A 368 -31.10 -2.11 1.40
C GLN A 368 -32.16 -1.00 1.47
N ASN A 369 -31.89 0.06 2.24
CA ASN A 369 -32.77 1.23 2.37
C ASN A 369 -32.61 2.23 1.20
N GLY A 370 -31.95 1.84 0.12
CA GLY A 370 -31.76 2.66 -1.07
C GLY A 370 -30.52 3.55 -1.02
N GLY A 371 -29.79 3.54 0.08
CA GLY A 371 -28.53 4.24 0.30
C GLY A 371 -27.32 3.52 -0.30
N SER A 372 -26.15 3.79 0.26
CA SER A 372 -24.88 3.13 -0.06
C SER A 372 -24.14 2.74 1.22
N GLY A 373 -23.62 1.53 1.26
CA GLY A 373 -22.82 1.03 2.36
C GLY A 373 -21.39 0.73 1.93
N VAL A 374 -20.41 1.24 2.68
CA VAL A 374 -19.00 1.08 2.33
C VAL A 374 -18.18 0.70 3.56
N VAL A 375 -17.35 -0.32 3.41
CA VAL A 375 -16.32 -0.67 4.39
C VAL A 375 -14.96 -0.59 3.72
N ILE A 376 -14.04 0.19 4.30
CA ILE A 376 -12.66 0.34 3.82
C ILE A 376 -11.74 -0.34 4.83
N TYR A 377 -11.03 -1.36 4.36
CA TYR A 377 -10.13 -2.17 5.16
C TYR A 377 -8.67 -1.87 4.81
N PHE A 378 -7.94 -1.23 5.71
CA PHE A 378 -6.53 -0.90 5.56
C PHE A 378 -5.64 -1.98 6.18
N ARG A 379 -4.65 -2.45 5.43
CA ARG A 379 -3.63 -3.38 5.93
C ARG A 379 -2.57 -2.64 6.73
N LYS A 380 -2.92 -2.25 7.96
CA LYS A 380 -2.06 -1.46 8.87
C LYS A 380 -2.09 -2.06 10.29
N GLU A 381 -1.71 -3.34 10.38
CA GLU A 381 -1.69 -4.09 11.65
C GLU A 381 -0.94 -3.36 12.77
N GLY A 382 -1.50 -3.43 13.96
CA GLY A 382 -0.87 -2.90 15.17
C GLY A 382 -0.61 -1.40 15.13
N ARG A 383 -1.53 -0.59 14.58
CA ARG A 383 -1.36 0.86 14.33
C ARG A 383 -0.21 1.19 13.39
N ALA A 384 0.00 0.35 12.38
CA ALA A 384 1.12 0.39 11.44
C ALA A 384 2.51 0.20 12.09
N LEU A 385 2.54 -0.29 13.33
CA LEU A 385 3.77 -0.67 14.04
C LEU A 385 4.15 -2.15 13.80
N GLY A 386 3.22 -2.92 13.26
CA GLY A 386 3.34 -4.35 13.05
C GLY A 386 2.98 -5.18 14.30
N GLU A 387 2.63 -6.44 14.06
CA GLU A 387 2.15 -7.36 15.09
C GLU A 387 3.24 -7.67 16.14
N VAL A 388 4.50 -7.84 15.71
CA VAL A 388 5.63 -8.08 16.61
C VAL A 388 5.80 -6.93 17.61
N THR A 389 5.72 -5.68 17.17
CA THR A 389 5.79 -4.52 18.05
C THR A 389 4.59 -4.44 18.96
N LYS A 390 3.40 -4.76 18.44
CA LYS A 390 2.15 -4.83 19.21
C LYS A 390 2.26 -5.83 20.36
N TYR A 391 2.89 -6.99 20.13
CA TYR A 391 3.04 -8.03 21.15
C TYR A 391 4.29 -7.90 22.03
N ARG A 392 5.34 -7.23 21.60
CA ARG A 392 6.53 -6.95 22.45
C ARG A 392 6.25 -6.11 23.69
N LYS A 393 5.07 -5.51 23.77
CA LYS A 393 4.62 -4.74 24.94
C LYS A 393 4.33 -5.60 26.15
N VAL A 394 4.56 -6.90 26.07
CA VAL A 394 4.03 -7.87 27.02
C VAL A 394 5.12 -8.86 27.40
N GLU A 395 5.47 -8.92 28.68
CA GLU A 395 5.93 -10.16 29.25
C GLU A 395 4.82 -11.22 29.11
N PRO A 396 5.10 -12.52 29.11
CA PRO A 396 4.46 -13.60 28.34
C PRO A 396 2.93 -13.75 28.39
N VAL A 397 2.18 -12.72 28.72
CA VAL A 397 0.70 -12.75 28.74
C VAL A 397 0.12 -11.40 28.26
N PRO A 398 -0.96 -11.36 27.45
CA PRO A 398 -1.50 -10.14 26.83
C PRO A 398 -1.75 -9.01 27.84
N ILE A 399 -1.35 -7.78 27.49
CA ILE A 399 -1.42 -6.60 28.39
C ILE A 399 -2.81 -6.41 28.98
N VAL A 400 -3.87 -6.60 28.18
CA VAL A 400 -5.25 -6.45 28.62
C VAL A 400 -5.57 -7.51 29.69
N TYR A 401 -5.12 -8.73 29.50
CA TYR A 401 -5.30 -9.82 30.44
C TYR A 401 -4.49 -9.63 31.74
N ASN A 402 -3.26 -9.15 31.62
CA ASN A 402 -2.38 -8.86 32.75
C ASN A 402 -2.78 -7.61 33.54
N ALA A 403 -3.30 -6.58 32.87
CA ALA A 403 -3.84 -5.41 33.54
C ALA A 403 -4.97 -5.78 34.49
N ARG A 404 -5.79 -6.76 34.11
CA ARG A 404 -6.87 -7.31 34.94
C ARG A 404 -6.35 -8.12 36.12
N LYS A 405 -5.33 -8.94 35.91
CA LYS A 405 -4.84 -9.91 36.92
C LYS A 405 -3.94 -9.29 37.97
N ARG A 406 -3.21 -8.24 37.66
CA ARG A 406 -2.22 -7.59 38.55
C ARG A 406 -2.81 -6.46 39.39
N GLY A 407 -3.97 -5.93 39.03
CA GLY A 407 -4.58 -4.78 39.70
C GLY A 407 -3.80 -3.46 39.63
N GLU A 408 -2.62 -3.48 38.98
CA GLU A 408 -1.69 -2.34 38.91
C GLU A 408 -1.68 -1.64 37.57
N ASP A 409 -2.07 -2.33 36.49
CA ASP A 409 -2.01 -1.82 35.13
C ASP A 409 -3.36 -1.22 34.70
N ARG A 410 -3.42 0.09 34.64
CA ARG A 410 -4.60 0.83 34.20
C ARG A 410 -4.78 0.72 32.69
N ALA A 411 -6.03 0.61 32.23
CA ALA A 411 -6.38 0.72 30.82
C ALA A 411 -5.80 1.98 30.17
N SER A 412 -5.70 3.09 30.92
CA SER A 412 -5.08 4.34 30.51
C SER A 412 -3.62 4.22 30.06
N ASP A 413 -2.87 3.27 30.61
CA ASP A 413 -1.44 3.09 30.34
C ASP A 413 -1.17 2.27 29.07
N TYR A 414 -2.19 1.61 28.52
CA TYR A 414 -2.07 0.81 27.30
C TYR A 414 -1.42 1.60 26.15
N PHE A 415 -1.89 2.81 25.87
CA PHE A 415 -1.35 3.65 24.80
C PHE A 415 -0.01 4.27 25.14
N LYS A 416 0.22 4.61 26.42
CA LYS A 416 1.50 5.13 26.91
C LYS A 416 2.61 4.10 26.77
N ARG A 417 2.34 2.83 27.08
CA ARG A 417 3.30 1.73 26.88
C ARG A 417 3.63 1.53 25.40
N THR A 418 2.66 1.69 24.50
CA THR A 418 2.90 1.68 23.07
C THR A 418 3.92 2.74 22.68
N GLU A 419 3.72 3.97 23.16
CA GLU A 419 4.60 5.09 22.89
C GLU A 419 6.02 4.86 23.47
N ASN A 420 6.12 4.30 24.67
CA ASN A 420 7.41 4.00 25.29
C ASN A 420 8.24 3.00 24.47
N ILE A 421 7.62 2.04 23.81
CA ILE A 421 8.32 1.01 22.99
C ILE A 421 8.59 1.52 21.58
N ALA A 422 7.60 2.13 20.96
CA ALA A 422 7.64 2.51 19.55
C ALA A 422 8.14 3.94 19.30
N GLY A 423 8.29 4.76 20.36
CA GLY A 423 8.59 6.18 20.23
C GLY A 423 7.44 7.04 19.71
N VAL A 424 6.31 6.41 19.38
CA VAL A 424 5.12 7.06 18.80
C VAL A 424 3.86 6.29 19.17
N LYS A 425 2.74 6.99 19.32
CA LYS A 425 1.44 6.36 19.65
C LYS A 425 0.82 5.60 18.48
N ASP A 426 1.03 6.09 17.28
CA ASP A 426 0.33 5.64 16.07
C ASP A 426 1.07 6.07 14.82
N MET A 427 1.36 5.14 13.90
CA MET A 427 2.02 5.39 12.62
C MET A 427 1.09 5.19 11.41
N ARG A 428 -0.22 5.16 11.59
CA ARG A 428 -1.15 4.95 10.47
C ARG A 428 -1.22 6.13 9.50
N PHE A 429 -0.79 7.32 9.93
CA PHE A 429 -0.82 8.54 9.12
C PHE A 429 -2.17 8.76 8.46
N GLN A 430 -3.21 8.96 9.27
CA GLN A 430 -4.60 9.04 8.81
C GLN A 430 -4.84 10.17 7.80
N ALA A 431 -3.94 11.15 7.70
CA ALA A 431 -4.02 12.21 6.69
C ALA A 431 -3.95 11.70 5.22
N LEU A 432 -3.43 10.49 4.97
CA LEU A 432 -3.42 9.86 3.64
C LEU A 432 -4.67 9.02 3.36
N MET A 433 -5.49 8.75 4.37
CA MET A 433 -6.66 7.89 4.24
C MET A 433 -7.79 8.51 3.40
N PRO A 434 -8.06 9.83 3.43
CA PRO A 434 -9.14 10.41 2.63
C PRO A 434 -8.96 10.31 1.11
N ASP A 435 -7.76 9.99 0.62
CA ASP A 435 -7.48 9.84 -0.81
C ASP A 435 -8.43 8.83 -1.47
N ILE A 436 -8.70 7.71 -0.78
CA ILE A 436 -9.64 6.70 -1.29
C ILE A 436 -11.08 7.22 -1.35
N LEU A 437 -11.49 8.08 -0.44
CA LEU A 437 -12.81 8.72 -0.45
C LEU A 437 -12.94 9.66 -1.65
N HIS A 438 -11.91 10.45 -1.92
CA HIS A 438 -11.84 11.31 -3.10
C HIS A 438 -11.85 10.49 -4.39
N TRP A 439 -11.13 9.36 -4.42
CA TRP A 439 -11.12 8.45 -5.56
C TRP A 439 -12.50 7.86 -5.86
N LEU A 440 -13.26 7.48 -4.83
CA LEU A 440 -14.64 6.99 -4.93
C LEU A 440 -15.66 8.10 -5.25
N GLY A 441 -15.23 9.37 -5.31
CA GLY A 441 -16.11 10.51 -5.53
C GLY A 441 -17.01 10.86 -4.34
N ILE A 442 -16.69 10.36 -3.13
CA ILE A 442 -17.46 10.61 -1.91
C ILE A 442 -17.25 12.05 -1.49
N LYS A 443 -18.35 12.79 -1.31
CA LYS A 443 -18.36 14.20 -0.94
C LYS A 443 -18.95 14.48 0.45
N LYS A 444 -19.65 13.51 1.03
CA LYS A 444 -20.19 13.56 2.39
C LYS A 444 -20.28 12.14 2.95
N ILE A 445 -20.34 12.04 4.25
CA ILE A 445 -20.61 10.79 4.97
C ILE A 445 -21.78 11.04 5.91
N ASP A 446 -22.90 10.34 5.71
CA ASP A 446 -24.08 10.54 6.57
C ASP A 446 -23.88 9.83 7.91
N ARG A 447 -23.32 8.60 7.90
CA ARG A 447 -23.05 7.83 9.11
C ARG A 447 -21.64 7.25 9.07
N MET A 448 -20.78 7.69 9.97
CA MET A 448 -19.42 7.18 10.14
C MET A 448 -19.34 6.26 11.35
N LEU A 449 -19.13 4.97 11.12
CA LEU A 449 -18.99 3.95 12.17
C LEU A 449 -17.55 3.93 12.69
N SER A 450 -17.24 4.87 13.59
CA SER A 450 -15.90 5.02 14.16
C SER A 450 -15.88 5.90 15.41
N MET A 451 -15.17 5.46 16.43
CA MET A 451 -14.84 6.26 17.63
C MET A 451 -13.57 7.11 17.43
N SER A 452 -12.80 6.93 16.35
CA SER A 452 -11.50 7.55 16.16
C SER A 452 -11.62 9.04 15.77
N ASN A 453 -11.13 9.93 16.61
CA ASN A 453 -11.01 11.36 16.29
C ASN A 453 -10.00 11.58 15.15
N MET A 454 -8.87 10.88 15.15
CA MET A 454 -7.87 11.01 14.09
C MET A 454 -8.44 10.74 12.69
N LYS A 455 -9.32 9.74 12.56
CA LYS A 455 -10.00 9.45 11.28
C LYS A 455 -11.01 10.53 10.92
N HIS A 456 -11.82 10.93 11.90
CA HIS A 456 -12.81 11.99 11.72
C HIS A 456 -12.14 13.29 11.25
N ASP A 457 -11.12 13.75 11.99
CA ASP A 457 -10.45 15.02 11.72
C ASP A 457 -9.71 15.00 10.37
N ALA A 458 -9.11 13.85 10.01
CA ALA A 458 -8.47 13.69 8.70
C ALA A 458 -9.47 13.79 7.54
N ILE A 459 -10.69 13.24 7.68
CA ILE A 459 -11.74 13.30 6.66
C ILE A 459 -12.31 14.71 6.54
N VAL A 460 -12.70 15.30 7.67
CA VAL A 460 -13.28 16.64 7.71
C VAL A 460 -12.25 17.68 7.25
N GLY A 461 -10.99 17.54 7.65
CA GLY A 461 -9.88 18.39 7.21
C GLY A 461 -9.61 18.35 5.70
N GLN A 462 -10.07 17.31 5.01
CA GLN A 462 -10.01 17.20 3.55
C GLN A 462 -11.30 17.65 2.85
N GLY A 463 -12.22 18.26 3.59
CA GLY A 463 -13.45 18.86 3.07
C GLY A 463 -14.60 17.88 2.83
N ILE A 464 -14.59 16.72 3.50
CA ILE A 464 -15.68 15.74 3.45
C ILE A 464 -16.44 15.81 4.78
N PRO A 465 -17.64 16.41 4.84
CA PRO A 465 -18.42 16.50 6.08
C PRO A 465 -18.90 15.13 6.54
N ILE A 466 -18.97 14.97 7.86
CA ILE A 466 -19.52 13.79 8.54
C ILE A 466 -20.72 14.26 9.36
N HIS A 467 -21.91 13.73 9.08
CA HIS A 467 -23.15 14.18 9.73
C HIS A 467 -23.37 13.48 11.07
N GLU A 468 -23.08 12.19 11.15
CA GLU A 468 -23.26 11.38 12.35
C GLU A 468 -22.04 10.48 12.60
N ARG A 469 -21.62 10.37 13.85
CA ARG A 469 -20.64 9.38 14.31
C ARG A 469 -21.36 8.29 15.08
N VAL A 470 -21.12 7.04 14.70
CA VAL A 470 -21.78 5.87 15.30
C VAL A 470 -20.72 5.03 16.02
N GLU A 471 -20.91 4.83 17.30
CA GLU A 471 -20.09 3.95 18.11
C GLU A 471 -20.64 2.51 18.11
N LEU A 472 -19.82 1.57 18.58
CA LEU A 472 -20.25 0.18 18.73
C LEU A 472 -21.28 0.11 19.85
N PRO A 473 -22.48 -0.46 19.61
CA PRO A 473 -23.47 -0.68 20.64
C PRO A 473 -22.95 -1.51 21.81
N GLU A 474 -23.37 -1.15 23.01
CA GLU A 474 -22.89 -1.76 24.25
C GLU A 474 -23.08 -3.29 24.27
N GLU A 475 -24.23 -3.76 23.78
CA GLU A 475 -24.59 -5.16 23.69
C GLU A 475 -23.72 -5.98 22.72
N LEU A 476 -22.99 -5.31 21.82
CA LEU A 476 -22.07 -5.94 20.89
C LEU A 476 -20.62 -5.93 21.38
N ILE A 477 -20.35 -5.35 22.54
CA ILE A 477 -19.02 -5.34 23.15
C ILE A 477 -18.83 -6.64 23.92
N PRO A 478 -17.89 -7.53 23.51
CA PRO A 478 -17.57 -8.70 24.31
C PRO A 478 -17.09 -8.31 25.71
N ALA A 479 -17.49 -9.04 26.74
CA ALA A 479 -17.15 -8.72 28.12
C ALA A 479 -15.64 -8.53 28.33
N ASP A 480 -14.82 -9.38 27.70
CA ASP A 480 -13.36 -9.30 27.78
C ASP A 480 -12.75 -8.12 27.00
N SER A 481 -13.48 -7.58 26.02
CA SER A 481 -13.05 -6.40 25.24
C SER A 481 -13.40 -5.07 25.90
N ARG A 482 -14.15 -5.08 27.01
CA ARG A 482 -14.59 -3.86 27.68
C ARG A 482 -13.42 -2.97 28.08
N VAL A 483 -12.35 -3.55 28.62
CA VAL A 483 -11.15 -2.81 29.02
C VAL A 483 -10.51 -2.05 27.85
N GLU A 484 -10.57 -2.59 26.63
CA GLU A 484 -10.02 -1.93 25.43
C GLU A 484 -10.87 -0.73 25.01
N ILE A 485 -12.20 -0.84 25.07
CA ILE A 485 -13.09 0.28 24.82
C ILE A 485 -12.87 1.40 25.85
N ASP A 486 -12.79 1.05 27.11
CA ASP A 486 -12.56 2.02 28.19
C ASP A 486 -11.20 2.70 28.07
N ALA A 487 -10.17 1.95 27.65
CA ALA A 487 -8.87 2.52 27.33
C ALA A 487 -8.95 3.54 26.17
N LYS A 488 -9.74 3.26 25.14
CA LYS A 488 -9.98 4.19 24.04
C LYS A 488 -10.68 5.46 24.51
N ILE A 489 -11.75 5.32 25.28
CA ILE A 489 -12.53 6.45 25.82
C ILE A 489 -11.64 7.32 26.72
N THR A 490 -10.85 6.71 27.61
CA THR A 490 -9.90 7.40 28.50
C THR A 490 -8.82 8.15 27.69
N ALA A 491 -8.39 7.58 26.56
CA ALA A 491 -7.45 8.22 25.64
C ALA A 491 -8.08 9.30 24.75
N GLY A 492 -9.34 9.66 24.99
CA GLY A 492 -10.03 10.75 24.29
C GLY A 492 -10.73 10.34 22.99
N TYR A 493 -10.97 9.05 22.75
CA TYR A 493 -11.83 8.63 21.64
C TYR A 493 -13.27 9.09 21.87
N PHE A 494 -13.99 9.28 20.77
CA PHE A 494 -15.39 9.71 20.81
C PHE A 494 -16.27 8.65 21.46
N THR A 495 -17.17 9.10 22.35
CA THR A 495 -18.27 8.29 22.88
C THR A 495 -19.43 9.23 23.25
N THR A 496 -20.66 8.75 23.06
CA THR A 496 -21.89 9.33 23.60
C THR A 496 -22.33 8.61 24.89
N GLY A 497 -21.68 7.46 25.17
CA GLY A 497 -22.02 6.61 26.32
C GLY A 497 -21.35 7.03 27.62
N HIS A 498 -21.54 6.18 28.64
CA HIS A 498 -20.97 6.36 29.96
C HIS A 498 -19.44 6.26 29.93
N ARG A 499 -18.76 7.19 30.59
CA ARG A 499 -17.32 7.06 30.88
C ARG A 499 -17.16 6.42 32.24
N MET A 500 -16.56 5.23 32.27
CA MET A 500 -16.28 4.57 33.55
C MET A 500 -15.35 5.40 34.42
N THR A 501 -15.68 5.46 35.71
CA THR A 501 -14.79 6.01 36.74
C THR A 501 -13.59 5.09 36.96
N GLU A 502 -12.55 5.61 37.56
CA GLU A 502 -11.35 4.81 37.87
C GLU A 502 -11.67 3.60 38.75
N SER A 503 -12.62 3.73 39.70
CA SER A 503 -13.06 2.63 40.54
C SER A 503 -13.82 1.53 39.79
N GLU A 504 -14.64 1.92 38.80
CA GLU A 504 -15.33 0.96 37.92
C GLU A 504 -14.33 0.23 37.02
N LEU A 505 -13.32 0.92 36.47
CA LEU A 505 -12.25 0.32 35.67
C LEU A 505 -11.42 -0.71 36.48
N GLN A 506 -11.20 -0.42 37.78
CA GLN A 506 -10.49 -1.34 38.67
C GLN A 506 -11.34 -2.57 39.04
N ALA A 507 -12.65 -2.46 38.99
CA ALA A 507 -13.59 -3.55 39.31
C ALA A 507 -13.84 -4.48 38.11
N VAL A 508 -13.41 -4.14 36.92
CA VAL A 508 -13.60 -4.99 35.72
C VAL A 508 -12.78 -6.27 35.85
N GLN A 509 -13.47 -7.39 35.87
CA GLN A 509 -12.85 -8.73 35.87
C GLN A 509 -12.97 -9.34 34.48
N GLY A 510 -11.86 -9.83 33.93
CA GLY A 510 -11.87 -10.60 32.70
C GLY A 510 -12.13 -12.10 32.96
N ARG A 511 -12.46 -12.81 31.90
CA ARG A 511 -12.59 -14.26 31.90
C ARG A 511 -11.27 -14.91 32.31
N MET A 512 -11.36 -15.92 33.19
CA MET A 512 -10.22 -16.76 33.54
C MET A 512 -10.08 -17.88 32.51
N TRP A 513 -8.86 -18.38 32.33
CA TRP A 513 -8.58 -19.47 31.37
C TRP A 513 -9.30 -20.79 31.75
N GLU A 514 -9.57 -20.96 33.01
CA GLU A 514 -10.15 -22.16 33.59
C GLU A 514 -11.69 -22.15 33.63
N GLU A 515 -12.30 -21.07 33.17
CA GLU A 515 -13.74 -20.92 32.98
C GLU A 515 -14.11 -21.18 31.50
#